data_10d1fdc3e24ce139113bb5799dd73b06
#
_entry.id   10d1fdc3e24ce139113bb5799dd73b06
#
_cell.length_a   1.000
_cell.length_b   1.000
_cell.length_c   1.000
_cell.angle_alpha   90.00
_cell.angle_beta   90.00
_cell.angle_gamma   90.00
#
_symmetry.space_group_name_H-M   'P 1'
#
loop_
_entity.id
_entity.type
_entity.pdbx_description
1 polymer ?
#
loop_
_entity_poly.entity_id
_entity_poly.type
_entity_poly.pdbx_seq_one_letter_code
_entity_poly.pdbx_strand_id
1 'polypeptide(L)'
;YTYTPQHIQGSEAMIENGDKPLMQIVPQQKADSSIDSLSYAYHLQGDALVGKANYLLRGDMKEWFMSLIDDAGNKNSEEILANNLNSDTHNMTVNNVKWIDKDARNVWANFVGDIVNQPAIQQADGEIYVELNPHNNLFDNRIDTTGRANDYYFPVRCNIVRQASLTIPAGYKVDYMPPSA
;
A
#
# COMPACT_ATOMS: atom_id res chain seq x y z
N TYR A 1 -15.52 -18.36 -3.30
CA TYR A 1 -14.78 -17.54 -2.34
C TYR A 1 -13.36 -18.07 -2.28
N THR A 2 -12.39 -17.24 -2.67
CA THR A 2 -10.95 -17.59 -2.65
C THR A 2 -10.23 -17.08 -1.39
N TYR A 3 -11.00 -16.61 -0.41
CA TYR A 3 -10.49 -15.83 0.69
C TYR A 3 -11.28 -16.10 1.99
N THR A 4 -10.57 -16.29 3.09
CA THR A 4 -11.13 -16.45 4.44
C THR A 4 -10.95 -15.14 5.21
N PRO A 5 -12.03 -14.46 5.63
CA PRO A 5 -11.90 -13.19 6.37
C PRO A 5 -11.05 -13.35 7.61
N GLN A 6 -10.19 -12.37 7.86
CA GLN A 6 -9.17 -12.44 8.91
C GLN A 6 -9.78 -12.62 10.32
N HIS A 7 -10.91 -11.99 10.58
CA HIS A 7 -11.57 -12.04 11.90
C HIS A 7 -12.03 -13.43 12.33
N ILE A 8 -12.14 -14.39 11.39
CA ILE A 8 -12.48 -15.79 11.70
C ILE A 8 -11.27 -16.73 11.61
N GLN A 9 -10.13 -16.28 11.08
CA GLN A 9 -8.94 -17.11 10.96
C GLN A 9 -8.40 -17.48 12.35
N GLY A 10 -8.10 -18.76 12.54
CA GLY A 10 -7.63 -19.30 13.82
C GLY A 10 -8.73 -19.50 14.85
N SER A 11 -9.99 -19.15 14.56
CA SER A 11 -11.13 -19.43 15.42
C SER A 11 -11.60 -20.88 15.25
N GLU A 12 -12.25 -21.41 16.29
CA GLU A 12 -12.97 -22.67 16.18
C GLU A 12 -14.27 -22.47 15.40
N ALA A 13 -14.50 -23.32 14.43
CA ALA A 13 -15.73 -23.36 13.66
C ALA A 13 -16.38 -24.74 13.78
N MET A 14 -17.70 -24.75 13.93
CA MET A 14 -18.49 -25.97 13.87
C MET A 14 -18.89 -26.24 12.42
N ILE A 15 -18.45 -27.36 11.91
CA ILE A 15 -18.76 -27.82 10.54
C ILE A 15 -19.84 -28.89 10.60
N GLU A 16 -20.86 -28.73 9.79
CA GLU A 16 -21.88 -29.76 9.60
C GLU A 16 -21.23 -30.99 8.96
N ASN A 17 -21.38 -32.13 9.62
CA ASN A 17 -20.89 -33.43 9.17
C ASN A 17 -21.90 -34.54 9.46
N GLY A 18 -23.03 -34.48 8.78
CA GLY A 18 -24.18 -35.36 9.04
C GLY A 18 -24.71 -35.17 10.46
N ASP A 19 -24.95 -36.28 11.17
CA ASP A 19 -25.54 -36.25 12.51
C ASP A 19 -24.56 -35.84 13.63
N LYS A 20 -23.27 -35.64 13.30
CA LYS A 20 -22.22 -35.29 14.29
C LYS A 20 -21.46 -34.06 13.86
N PRO A 21 -21.71 -32.91 14.50
CA PRO A 21 -20.92 -31.70 14.19
C PRO A 21 -19.46 -31.94 14.51
N LEU A 22 -18.58 -31.40 13.64
CA LEU A 22 -17.15 -31.43 13.80
C LEU A 22 -16.65 -30.04 14.16
N MET A 23 -15.88 -29.95 15.24
CA MET A 23 -15.15 -28.72 15.57
C MET A 23 -13.80 -28.69 14.80
N GLN A 24 -13.55 -27.61 14.09
CA GLN A 24 -12.32 -27.44 13.32
C GLN A 24 -11.80 -26.01 13.45
N ILE A 25 -10.48 -25.87 13.49
CA ILE A 25 -9.87 -24.54 13.49
C ILE A 25 -9.83 -24.00 12.05
N VAL A 26 -10.35 -22.82 11.85
CA VAL A 26 -10.29 -22.12 10.57
C VAL A 26 -8.82 -21.85 10.24
N PRO A 27 -8.30 -22.32 9.09
CA PRO A 27 -6.91 -22.12 8.74
C PRO A 27 -6.51 -20.66 8.68
N GLN A 28 -5.34 -20.34 9.22
CA GLN A 28 -4.74 -19.03 9.08
C GLN A 28 -4.11 -18.90 7.70
N GLN A 29 -4.38 -17.80 7.01
CA GLN A 29 -3.73 -17.48 5.75
C GLN A 29 -2.32 -16.93 5.98
N LYS A 30 -1.47 -17.08 4.97
CA LYS A 30 -0.13 -16.49 4.98
C LYS A 30 -0.21 -15.00 4.69
N ALA A 31 0.79 -14.22 5.12
CA ALA A 31 0.85 -12.79 4.87
C ALA A 31 0.85 -12.42 3.37
N ASP A 32 1.41 -13.29 2.52
CA ASP A 32 1.43 -13.11 1.06
C ASP A 32 0.05 -13.29 0.38
N SER A 33 -0.95 -13.77 1.13
CA SER A 33 -2.34 -13.81 0.66
C SER A 33 -3.01 -12.43 0.68
N SER A 34 -2.49 -11.50 1.48
CA SER A 34 -2.97 -10.13 1.60
C SER A 34 -1.82 -9.17 1.26
N ILE A 35 -2.02 -8.32 0.27
CA ILE A 35 -0.98 -7.43 -0.27
C ILE A 35 -1.50 -6.00 -0.32
N ASP A 36 -0.63 -5.10 0.14
CA ASP A 36 -0.73 -3.65 0.02
C ASP A 36 0.51 -3.16 -0.72
N SER A 37 0.37 -2.92 -2.02
CA SER A 37 1.49 -2.54 -2.88
C SER A 37 1.28 -1.18 -3.52
N LEU A 38 2.17 -0.24 -3.23
CA LEU A 38 2.18 1.09 -3.83
C LEU A 38 3.51 1.31 -4.54
N SER A 39 3.43 1.67 -5.82
CA SER A 39 4.59 1.92 -6.65
C SER A 39 4.51 3.28 -7.33
N TYR A 40 5.67 3.93 -7.45
CA TYR A 40 5.85 5.22 -8.10
C TYR A 40 6.83 5.08 -9.26
N ALA A 41 6.48 5.66 -10.40
CA ALA A 41 7.36 5.77 -11.56
C ALA A 41 7.56 7.26 -11.87
N TYR A 42 8.75 7.77 -11.54
CA TYR A 42 9.09 9.19 -11.63
C TYR A 42 9.98 9.50 -12.82
N HIS A 43 9.89 10.75 -13.25
CA HIS A 43 10.90 11.45 -14.06
C HIS A 43 11.05 12.87 -13.53
N LEU A 44 12.18 13.50 -13.85
CA LEU A 44 12.46 14.87 -13.47
C LEU A 44 11.81 15.86 -14.44
N GLN A 45 11.15 16.88 -13.89
CA GLN A 45 10.64 18.02 -14.64
C GLN A 45 10.88 19.32 -13.87
N GLY A 46 11.95 20.01 -14.21
CA GLY A 46 12.42 21.16 -13.42
C GLY A 46 12.90 20.73 -12.04
N ASP A 47 12.31 21.29 -11.00
CA ASP A 47 12.55 20.97 -9.58
C ASP A 47 11.55 19.98 -9.00
N ALA A 48 10.69 19.41 -9.84
CA ALA A 48 9.65 18.44 -9.45
C ALA A 48 9.98 17.01 -9.91
N LEU A 49 9.51 16.05 -9.13
CA LEU A 49 9.32 14.67 -9.56
C LEU A 49 7.89 14.51 -10.08
N VAL A 50 7.76 14.16 -11.35
CA VAL A 50 6.47 13.97 -12.01
C VAL A 50 6.38 12.51 -12.46
N GLY A 51 5.19 11.95 -12.41
CA GLY A 51 5.04 10.56 -12.84
C GLY A 51 3.68 9.95 -12.55
N LYS A 52 3.70 8.65 -12.30
CA LYS A 52 2.50 7.87 -12.00
C LYS A 52 2.66 7.10 -10.70
N ALA A 53 1.59 7.08 -9.92
CA ALA A 53 1.43 6.16 -8.81
C ALA A 53 0.48 5.03 -9.22
N ASN A 54 0.77 3.83 -8.75
CA ASN A 54 -0.06 2.64 -8.96
C ASN A 54 -0.23 1.92 -7.63
N TYR A 55 -1.48 1.69 -7.22
CA TYR A 55 -1.82 0.99 -6.00
C TYR A 55 -2.53 -0.32 -6.32
N LEU A 56 -2.01 -1.38 -5.76
CA LEU A 56 -2.47 -2.74 -5.98
C LEU A 56 -2.77 -3.39 -4.64
N LEU A 57 -4.00 -3.88 -4.47
CA LEU A 57 -4.50 -4.47 -3.25
C LEU A 57 -4.98 -5.90 -3.49
N ARG A 58 -4.76 -6.78 -2.52
CA ARG A 58 -5.21 -8.16 -2.54
C ARG A 58 -5.60 -8.64 -1.13
N GLY A 59 -6.51 -9.63 -1.08
CA GLY A 59 -6.92 -10.28 0.16
C GLY A 59 -7.60 -9.32 1.14
N ASP A 60 -7.29 -9.40 2.43
CA ASP A 60 -7.86 -8.55 3.48
C ASP A 60 -7.74 -7.07 3.18
N MET A 61 -6.58 -6.66 2.63
CA MET A 61 -6.35 -5.25 2.28
C MET A 61 -7.29 -4.76 1.18
N LYS A 62 -7.56 -5.59 0.18
CA LYS A 62 -8.56 -5.28 -0.84
C LYS A 62 -9.96 -5.17 -0.24
N GLU A 63 -10.38 -6.16 0.54
CA GLU A 63 -11.74 -6.21 1.10
C GLU A 63 -11.99 -5.01 2.04
N TRP A 64 -11.02 -4.71 2.91
CA TRP A 64 -11.09 -3.53 3.77
C TRP A 64 -11.21 -2.23 2.96
N PHE A 65 -10.38 -2.07 1.94
CA PHE A 65 -10.38 -0.88 1.11
C PHE A 65 -11.65 -0.72 0.29
N MET A 66 -12.17 -1.82 -0.27
CA MET A 66 -13.44 -1.81 -1.02
C MET A 66 -14.61 -1.45 -0.11
N SER A 67 -14.64 -1.94 1.13
CA SER A 67 -15.64 -1.54 2.12
C SER A 67 -15.56 -0.04 2.44
N LEU A 68 -14.35 0.51 2.59
CA LEU A 68 -14.15 1.93 2.79
C LEU A 68 -14.70 2.78 1.63
N ILE A 69 -14.47 2.34 0.40
CA ILE A 69 -14.98 3.00 -0.82
C ILE A 69 -16.51 2.93 -0.89
N ASP A 70 -17.09 1.78 -0.59
CA ASP A 70 -18.55 1.58 -0.61
C ASP A 70 -19.25 2.43 0.46
N ASP A 71 -18.68 2.50 1.67
CA ASP A 71 -19.20 3.31 2.78
C ASP A 71 -19.14 4.81 2.49
N ALA A 72 -18.08 5.28 1.82
CA ALA A 72 -17.91 6.68 1.46
C ALA A 72 -18.85 7.15 0.34
N GLY A 73 -19.35 6.23 -0.46
CA GLY A 73 -20.18 6.50 -1.63
C GLY A 73 -19.42 7.17 -2.78
N ASN A 74 -20.10 7.29 -3.92
CA ASN A 74 -19.48 7.75 -5.18
C ASN A 74 -18.85 9.16 -5.13
N LYS A 75 -19.33 10.03 -4.26
CA LYS A 75 -18.87 11.43 -4.22
C LYS A 75 -17.48 11.59 -3.59
N ASN A 76 -17.11 10.71 -2.66
CA ASN A 76 -15.86 10.81 -1.91
C ASN A 76 -14.84 9.76 -2.34
N SER A 77 -15.22 8.83 -3.21
CA SER A 77 -14.34 7.72 -3.61
C SER A 77 -13.06 8.20 -4.31
N GLU A 78 -13.17 9.22 -5.17
CA GLU A 78 -12.00 9.77 -5.88
C GLU A 78 -10.99 10.42 -4.93
N GLU A 79 -11.47 11.15 -3.92
CA GLU A 79 -10.63 11.73 -2.89
C GLU A 79 -9.92 10.66 -2.05
N ILE A 80 -10.62 9.58 -1.69
CA ILE A 80 -10.02 8.45 -0.97
C ILE A 80 -8.93 7.79 -1.81
N LEU A 81 -9.17 7.57 -3.11
CA LEU A 81 -8.14 7.02 -4.00
C LEU A 81 -6.93 7.94 -4.08
N ALA A 82 -7.14 9.25 -4.24
CA ALA A 82 -6.07 10.23 -4.30
C ALA A 82 -5.24 10.26 -3.00
N ASN A 83 -5.90 10.24 -1.85
CA ASN A 83 -5.25 10.23 -0.55
C ASN A 83 -4.40 8.96 -0.33
N ASN A 84 -4.86 7.81 -0.83
CA ASN A 84 -4.09 6.57 -0.74
C ASN A 84 -2.91 6.51 -1.72
N LEU A 85 -2.96 7.23 -2.83
CA LEU A 85 -1.82 7.41 -3.74
C LEU A 85 -0.85 8.47 -3.24
N ASN A 86 -1.29 9.37 -2.37
CA ASN A 86 -0.43 10.37 -1.75
C ASN A 86 0.39 9.72 -0.64
N SER A 87 1.65 10.06 -0.57
CA SER A 87 2.62 9.50 0.37
C SER A 87 2.66 10.19 1.74
N ASP A 88 1.60 10.87 2.14
CA ASP A 88 1.58 11.73 3.35
C ASP A 88 2.62 12.86 3.33
N THR A 89 3.25 13.12 2.19
CA THR A 89 4.12 14.29 2.03
C THR A 89 3.26 15.49 1.65
N HIS A 90 3.41 16.58 2.39
CA HIS A 90 2.69 17.84 2.12
C HIS A 90 2.95 18.43 0.73
N ASN A 91 3.91 17.87 0.00
CA ASN A 91 4.40 18.38 -1.27
C ASN A 91 3.93 17.58 -2.48
N MET A 92 3.18 16.51 -2.27
CA MET A 92 2.66 15.68 -3.37
C MET A 92 1.23 16.05 -3.73
N THR A 93 1.01 16.27 -5.02
CA THR A 93 -0.31 16.42 -5.61
C THR A 93 -0.64 15.20 -6.45
N VAL A 94 -1.86 14.68 -6.30
CA VAL A 94 -2.36 13.53 -7.06
C VAL A 94 -3.52 13.97 -7.93
N ASN A 95 -3.48 13.66 -9.21
CA ASN A 95 -4.51 14.03 -10.19
C ASN A 95 -4.89 12.82 -11.06
N ASN A 96 -5.97 12.96 -11.83
CA ASN A 96 -6.41 11.97 -12.83
C ASN A 96 -6.50 10.54 -12.26
N VAL A 97 -7.01 10.43 -11.04
CA VAL A 97 -7.15 9.14 -10.37
C VAL A 97 -8.20 8.29 -11.07
N LYS A 98 -7.89 7.05 -11.32
CA LYS A 98 -8.83 6.11 -11.94
C LYS A 98 -8.59 4.67 -11.53
N TRP A 99 -9.66 3.93 -11.47
CA TRP A 99 -9.62 2.49 -11.36
C TRP A 99 -9.09 1.85 -12.65
N ILE A 100 -8.19 0.90 -12.50
CA ILE A 100 -7.81 -0.05 -13.54
C ILE A 100 -8.64 -1.31 -13.39
N ASP A 101 -8.82 -1.77 -12.15
CA ASP A 101 -9.66 -2.90 -11.80
C ASP A 101 -10.31 -2.67 -10.44
N LYS A 102 -11.64 -2.74 -10.40
CA LYS A 102 -12.45 -2.64 -9.18
C LYS A 102 -13.48 -3.75 -9.03
N ASP A 103 -13.44 -4.79 -9.87
CA ASP A 103 -14.41 -5.87 -9.77
C ASP A 103 -14.20 -6.64 -8.46
N ALA A 104 -15.24 -6.69 -7.62
CA ALA A 104 -15.19 -7.41 -6.35
C ALA A 104 -14.86 -8.90 -6.51
N ARG A 105 -15.18 -9.50 -7.67
CA ARG A 105 -14.89 -10.91 -7.98
C ARG A 105 -13.43 -11.16 -8.35
N ASN A 106 -12.69 -10.13 -8.77
CA ASN A 106 -11.29 -10.26 -9.12
C ASN A 106 -10.43 -10.41 -7.87
N VAL A 107 -9.30 -11.09 -8.01
CA VAL A 107 -8.35 -11.30 -6.91
C VAL A 107 -7.73 -9.98 -6.46
N TRP A 108 -7.58 -9.01 -7.39
CA TRP A 108 -6.93 -7.73 -7.18
C TRP A 108 -7.91 -6.57 -7.29
N ALA A 109 -7.63 -5.49 -6.56
CA ALA A 109 -8.12 -4.16 -6.87
C ALA A 109 -6.92 -3.29 -7.25
N ASN A 110 -7.05 -2.48 -8.30
CA ASN A 110 -5.96 -1.68 -8.84
C ASN A 110 -6.45 -0.30 -9.28
N PHE A 111 -5.74 0.74 -8.84
CA PHE A 111 -5.99 2.11 -9.28
C PHE A 111 -4.69 2.89 -9.44
N VAL A 112 -4.74 3.92 -10.27
CA VAL A 112 -3.59 4.73 -10.65
C VAL A 112 -3.94 6.21 -10.59
N GLY A 113 -2.90 7.05 -10.47
CA GLY A 113 -3.01 8.50 -10.56
C GLY A 113 -1.75 9.12 -11.12
N ASP A 114 -1.88 10.33 -11.64
CA ASP A 114 -0.74 11.17 -12.00
C ASP A 114 -0.26 11.92 -10.75
N ILE A 115 1.04 11.97 -10.54
CA ILE A 115 1.64 12.56 -9.34
C ILE A 115 2.65 13.63 -9.70
N VAL A 116 2.65 14.67 -8.87
CA VAL A 116 3.65 15.75 -8.88
C VAL A 116 4.11 15.97 -7.44
N ASN A 117 5.41 15.79 -7.18
CA ASN A 117 6.03 16.04 -5.89
C ASN A 117 7.01 17.21 -6.03
N GLN A 118 6.76 18.32 -5.31
CA GLN A 118 7.52 19.55 -5.42
C GLN A 118 7.54 20.32 -4.08
N PRO A 119 8.71 20.77 -3.57
CA PRO A 119 10.05 20.48 -4.10
C PRO A 119 10.52 19.08 -3.67
N ALA A 120 11.00 18.29 -4.62
CA ALA A 120 11.53 16.95 -4.35
C ALA A 120 13.01 16.83 -4.67
N ILE A 121 13.63 17.94 -5.11
CA ILE A 121 14.96 17.97 -5.65
C ILE A 121 15.76 19.04 -4.93
N GLN A 122 16.97 18.69 -4.50
CA GLN A 122 17.98 19.61 -4.03
C GLN A 122 19.15 19.59 -5.01
N GLN A 123 19.64 20.77 -5.40
CA GLN A 123 20.79 20.91 -6.29
C GLN A 123 21.93 21.58 -5.55
N ALA A 124 23.09 20.96 -5.59
CA ALA A 124 24.30 21.50 -5.01
C ALA A 124 25.54 21.02 -5.82
N ASP A 125 26.46 21.90 -6.13
CA ASP A 125 27.77 21.61 -6.74
C ASP A 125 27.71 20.77 -8.05
N GLY A 126 26.61 20.92 -8.83
CA GLY A 126 26.40 20.19 -10.07
C GLY A 126 25.78 18.81 -9.88
N GLU A 127 25.44 18.45 -8.66
CA GLU A 127 24.75 17.23 -8.28
C GLU A 127 23.26 17.48 -8.03
N ILE A 128 22.46 16.46 -8.27
CA ILE A 128 21.01 16.46 -8.00
C ILE A 128 20.71 15.39 -6.96
N TYR A 129 20.20 15.82 -5.82
CA TYR A 129 19.75 14.95 -4.75
C TYR A 129 18.23 14.76 -4.87
N VAL A 130 17.80 13.52 -4.91
CA VAL A 130 16.38 13.15 -5.09
C VAL A 130 15.96 12.21 -3.99
N GLU A 131 14.90 12.56 -3.27
CA GLU A 131 14.27 11.65 -2.32
C GLU A 131 13.19 10.82 -3.02
N LEU A 132 13.46 9.53 -3.18
CA LEU A 132 12.54 8.61 -3.87
C LEU A 132 11.58 7.89 -2.95
N ASN A 133 11.85 7.84 -1.63
CA ASN A 133 11.01 7.13 -0.69
C ASN A 133 10.04 8.09 0.03
N PRO A 134 8.84 8.26 -0.50
CA PRO A 134 7.86 9.14 0.11
C PRO A 134 7.21 8.59 1.40
N HIS A 135 7.35 7.28 1.67
CA HIS A 135 6.77 6.62 2.85
C HIS A 135 7.82 6.32 3.92
N ASN A 136 8.44 7.37 4.45
CA ASN A 136 9.44 7.21 5.51
C ASN A 136 8.87 6.65 6.81
N ASN A 137 7.55 6.68 7.00
CA ASN A 137 6.89 6.41 8.27
C ASN A 137 6.44 4.95 8.44
N LEU A 138 6.65 4.07 7.47
CA LEU A 138 6.19 2.67 7.56
C LEU A 138 6.72 1.92 8.78
N PHE A 139 7.88 2.34 9.30
CA PHE A 139 8.55 1.72 10.44
C PHE A 139 8.51 2.56 11.72
N ASP A 140 7.88 3.75 11.71
CA ASP A 140 7.82 4.63 12.87
C ASP A 140 6.84 4.16 13.95
N ASN A 141 5.90 3.28 13.61
CA ASN A 141 5.03 2.63 14.56
C ASN A 141 5.78 1.54 15.34
N ARG A 142 6.73 1.96 16.17
CA ARG A 142 7.43 1.07 17.08
C ARG A 142 6.47 0.57 18.13
N ILE A 143 6.32 -0.74 18.20
CA ILE A 143 5.62 -1.36 19.33
C ILE A 143 6.51 -1.18 20.55
N ASP A 144 6.04 -0.41 21.53
CA ASP A 144 6.72 -0.34 22.82
C ASP A 144 6.61 -1.71 23.50
N THR A 145 7.75 -2.37 23.63
CA THR A 145 7.86 -3.67 24.30
C THR A 145 8.24 -3.52 25.77
N THR A 146 8.49 -2.29 26.24
CA THR A 146 8.93 -2.02 27.62
C THR A 146 7.77 -2.21 28.59
N GLY A 147 7.93 -3.13 29.54
CA GLY A 147 6.91 -3.38 30.58
C GLY A 147 5.64 -4.09 30.09
N ARG A 148 5.67 -4.66 28.90
CA ARG A 148 4.51 -5.33 28.31
C ARG A 148 4.31 -6.71 28.93
N ALA A 149 3.11 -6.95 29.47
CA ALA A 149 2.74 -8.24 30.07
C ALA A 149 1.97 -9.17 29.10
N ASN A 150 1.40 -8.61 28.02
CA ASN A 150 0.57 -9.35 27.09
C ASN A 150 1.15 -9.32 25.66
N ASP A 151 0.90 -10.38 24.90
CA ASP A 151 1.23 -10.44 23.49
C ASP A 151 0.48 -9.36 22.68
N TYR A 152 1.15 -8.89 21.62
CA TYR A 152 0.52 -7.99 20.66
C TYR A 152 0.14 -8.78 19.42
N TYR A 153 -1.13 -8.72 19.10
CA TYR A 153 -1.64 -9.32 17.87
C TYR A 153 -1.85 -8.23 16.83
N PHE A 154 -1.13 -8.34 15.72
CA PHE A 154 -1.39 -7.49 14.56
C PHE A 154 -2.79 -7.81 14.02
N PRO A 155 -3.64 -6.79 13.84
CA PRO A 155 -5.00 -7.00 13.36
C PRO A 155 -5.05 -7.48 11.91
N VAL A 156 -4.00 -7.24 11.14
CA VAL A 156 -3.90 -7.63 9.73
C VAL A 156 -2.55 -8.28 9.47
N ARG A 157 -2.57 -9.43 8.80
CA ARG A 157 -1.38 -10.07 8.24
C ARG A 157 -1.32 -9.74 6.76
N CYS A 158 -0.40 -8.89 6.36
CA CYS A 158 -0.22 -8.52 4.96
C CYS A 158 1.24 -8.28 4.62
N ASN A 159 1.56 -8.37 3.34
CA ASN A 159 2.80 -7.87 2.79
C ASN A 159 2.58 -6.43 2.33
N ILE A 160 3.37 -5.53 2.89
CA ILE A 160 3.42 -4.13 2.48
C ILE A 160 4.61 -3.98 1.53
N VAL A 161 4.32 -3.55 0.30
CA VAL A 161 5.33 -3.33 -0.74
C VAL A 161 5.32 -1.86 -1.12
N ARG A 162 6.47 -1.20 -1.01
CA ARG A 162 6.67 0.18 -1.44
C ARG A 162 7.82 0.22 -2.43
N GLN A 163 7.55 0.75 -3.61
CA GLN A 163 8.53 0.79 -4.71
C GLN A 163 8.54 2.16 -5.35
N ALA A 164 9.74 2.69 -5.58
CA ALA A 164 9.91 3.91 -6.37
C ALA A 164 10.97 3.67 -7.44
N SER A 165 10.73 4.21 -8.62
CA SER A 165 11.66 4.18 -9.74
C SER A 165 11.81 5.59 -10.33
N LEU A 166 13.02 5.96 -10.74
CA LEU A 166 13.32 7.22 -11.37
C LEU A 166 13.96 6.98 -12.73
N THR A 167 13.37 7.54 -13.77
CA THR A 167 14.03 7.61 -15.08
C THR A 167 15.14 8.67 -15.02
N ILE A 168 16.38 8.23 -15.17
CA ILE A 168 17.55 9.12 -15.14
C ILE A 168 17.60 9.95 -16.43
N PRO A 169 17.66 11.29 -16.36
CA PRO A 169 17.74 12.13 -17.54
C PRO A 169 19.02 11.91 -18.33
N ALA A 170 18.98 12.18 -19.63
CA ALA A 170 20.19 12.13 -20.48
C ALA A 170 21.29 13.07 -19.94
N GLY A 171 22.50 12.55 -19.90
CA GLY A 171 23.67 13.28 -19.39
C GLY A 171 23.93 13.15 -17.88
N TYR A 172 23.02 12.51 -17.15
CA TYR A 172 23.21 12.20 -15.73
C TYR A 172 23.56 10.73 -15.50
N LYS A 173 24.22 10.45 -14.40
CA LYS A 173 24.48 9.09 -13.89
C LYS A 173 24.13 9.05 -12.40
N VAL A 174 23.86 7.88 -11.89
CA VAL A 174 23.73 7.66 -10.46
C VAL A 174 25.14 7.61 -9.87
N ASP A 175 25.43 8.52 -8.95
CA ASP A 175 26.70 8.55 -8.24
C ASP A 175 26.60 7.81 -6.91
N TYR A 176 25.53 8.01 -6.19
CA TYR A 176 25.26 7.35 -4.91
C TYR A 176 23.82 6.86 -4.81
N MET A 177 23.65 5.68 -4.27
CA MET A 177 22.36 5.14 -3.86
C MET A 177 22.50 4.54 -2.46
N PRO A 178 21.64 4.91 -1.49
CA PRO A 178 21.72 4.34 -0.16
C PRO A 178 21.50 2.82 -0.22
N PRO A 179 22.12 2.05 0.68
CA PRO A 179 21.90 0.62 0.75
C PRO A 179 20.43 0.32 1.06
N SER A 180 19.92 -0.76 0.50
CA SER A 180 18.59 -1.26 0.85
C SER A 180 18.52 -1.56 2.34
N ALA A 181 17.45 -1.12 2.99
CA ALA A 181 17.16 -1.42 4.38
C ALA A 181 16.61 -2.84 4.54
#